data_a9034d36bf7bd8dbe183f12e4bd65ed6
#
_entry.id   a9034d36bf7bd8dbe183f12e4bd65ed6
#
_cell.length_a   1.000
_cell.length_b   1.000
_cell.length_c   1.000
_cell.angle_alpha   90.00
_cell.angle_beta   90.00
_cell.angle_gamma   90.00
#
_symmetry.space_group_name_H-M   'P 1'
#
loop_
_entity.id
_entity.type
_entity.pdbx_description
1 polymer ?
#
loop_
_entity_poly.entity_id
_entity_poly.type
_entity_poly.pdbx_seq_one_letter_code
_entity_poly.pdbx_strand_id
1 'polypeptide(L)'
;MNQKCSLVAIVGPPNAGKSSLLNNWLNKKISIVSSKPHTTRNNVFGSVTKEDTQVVFVDTPGFAKKHGVWGKHLQKSMYESLKDVDTILLVIDSLSPFKLGTEILFDVAKKTDANLLVTVHKTDRPKKSKLYEIGRWLKESKSYEDPIFLTSTNTKTGTEKLLDKIVSLAKEGPWLFDKDQDTNLTKEWIGAEYVREKVFQSIHQEVPFNIAVQPTEWDFNSEKWVLRVRLLVRTLSHKKIIIGKKGFKLQQIGSAARAELMSLWGPGQLFVEVVKDNQFEETIKELYYSS
;
A
#
# COMPACT_ATOMS: atom_id res chain seq x y z
N MET A 1 9.23 -11.81 29.67
CA MET A 1 9.98 -11.02 28.67
C MET A 1 9.20 -9.73 28.46
N ASN A 2 9.86 -8.58 28.48
CA ASN A 2 9.16 -7.32 28.24
C ASN A 2 8.82 -7.22 26.75
N GLN A 3 7.54 -7.06 26.44
CA GLN A 3 7.08 -6.86 25.08
C GLN A 3 7.66 -5.55 24.53
N LYS A 4 7.99 -5.56 23.24
CA LYS A 4 8.41 -4.36 22.50
C LYS A 4 7.48 -4.11 21.33
N CYS A 5 7.27 -2.84 21.04
CA CYS A 5 6.46 -2.43 19.91
C CYS A 5 7.08 -1.25 19.17
N SER A 6 6.88 -1.17 17.88
CA SER A 6 7.25 -0.01 17.07
C SER A 6 6.21 0.25 16.00
N LEU A 7 5.76 1.49 15.91
CA LEU A 7 4.89 1.97 14.84
C LEU A 7 5.75 2.63 13.75
N VAL A 8 5.66 2.11 12.52
CA VAL A 8 6.52 2.48 11.39
C VAL A 8 5.70 3.01 10.22
N ALA A 9 5.84 4.27 9.87
CA ALA A 9 5.24 4.82 8.66
C ALA A 9 6.12 4.52 7.44
N ILE A 10 5.58 3.82 6.44
CA ILE A 10 6.25 3.61 5.15
C ILE A 10 5.84 4.73 4.21
N VAL A 11 6.77 5.60 3.85
CA VAL A 11 6.52 6.76 2.99
C VAL A 11 7.38 6.73 1.74
N GLY A 12 6.94 7.43 0.72
CA GLY A 12 7.66 7.51 -0.56
C GLY A 12 6.74 7.91 -1.70
N PRO A 13 7.29 8.27 -2.86
CA PRO A 13 6.49 8.61 -4.02
C PRO A 13 5.64 7.41 -4.48
N PRO A 14 4.61 7.66 -5.32
CA PRO A 14 3.85 6.58 -5.92
C PRO A 14 4.76 5.61 -6.68
N ASN A 15 4.46 4.32 -6.58
CA ASN A 15 5.20 3.22 -7.22
C ASN A 15 6.65 3.03 -6.72
N ALA A 16 7.03 3.61 -5.59
CA ALA A 16 8.35 3.38 -5.00
C ALA A 16 8.54 1.93 -4.47
N GLY A 17 7.45 1.21 -4.23
CA GLY A 17 7.47 -0.17 -3.75
C GLY A 17 7.11 -0.34 -2.28
N LYS A 18 6.46 0.65 -1.67
CA LYS A 18 6.01 0.62 -0.27
C LYS A 18 5.16 -0.61 0.05
N SER A 19 4.04 -0.76 -0.65
CA SER A 19 3.14 -1.91 -0.51
C SER A 19 3.82 -3.24 -0.83
N SER A 20 4.78 -3.26 -1.76
CA SER A 20 5.57 -4.45 -2.08
C SER A 20 6.47 -4.88 -0.92
N LEU A 21 7.13 -3.92 -0.25
CA LEU A 21 7.93 -4.19 0.95
C LEU A 21 7.06 -4.73 2.08
N LEU A 22 5.92 -4.08 2.35
CA LEU A 22 4.99 -4.54 3.38
C LEU A 22 4.52 -5.98 3.12
N ASN A 23 4.02 -6.27 1.91
CA ASN A 23 3.58 -7.61 1.52
C ASN A 23 4.72 -8.65 1.62
N ASN A 24 5.97 -8.25 1.31
CA ASN A 24 7.13 -9.12 1.41
C ASN A 24 7.43 -9.51 2.87
N TRP A 25 7.37 -8.58 3.81
CA TRP A 25 7.61 -8.84 5.22
C TRP A 25 6.50 -9.65 5.88
N LEU A 26 5.25 -9.41 5.49
CA LEU A 26 4.09 -10.18 5.96
C LEU A 26 4.00 -11.57 5.32
N ASN A 27 4.77 -11.81 4.26
CA ASN A 27 4.64 -13.00 3.42
C ASN A 27 3.19 -13.26 2.95
N LYS A 28 2.40 -12.19 2.89
CA LYS A 28 0.98 -12.14 2.49
C LYS A 28 0.72 -10.86 1.70
N LYS A 29 -0.18 -10.91 0.75
CA LYS A 29 -0.59 -9.74 -0.02
C LYS A 29 -1.83 -9.10 0.63
N ILE A 30 -1.61 -8.12 1.49
CA ILE A 30 -2.67 -7.32 2.13
C ILE A 30 -2.87 -5.98 1.44
N SER A 31 -1.83 -5.42 0.84
CA SER A 31 -1.89 -4.17 0.10
C SER A 31 -1.72 -4.42 -1.39
N ILE A 32 -2.58 -3.79 -2.20
CA ILE A 32 -2.53 -3.99 -3.65
C ILE A 32 -1.30 -3.35 -4.28
N VAL A 33 -0.79 -4.01 -5.31
CA VAL A 33 0.40 -3.57 -6.04
C VAL A 33 0.08 -3.38 -7.52
N SER A 34 0.37 -2.20 -8.05
CA SER A 34 0.20 -1.90 -9.47
C SER A 34 1.30 -0.97 -9.97
N SER A 35 1.60 -1.03 -11.26
CA SER A 35 2.47 -0.07 -11.93
C SER A 35 1.86 1.34 -12.02
N LYS A 36 0.55 1.48 -11.80
CA LYS A 36 -0.15 2.77 -11.79
C LYS A 36 -0.03 3.44 -10.42
N PRO A 37 0.08 4.78 -10.36
CA PRO A 37 0.16 5.50 -9.09
C PRO A 37 -1.16 5.47 -8.33
N HIS A 38 -1.11 5.74 -7.01
CA HIS A 38 -2.27 5.85 -6.12
C HIS A 38 -3.08 4.56 -5.99
N THR A 39 -2.39 3.45 -5.80
CA THR A 39 -3.00 2.17 -5.46
C THR A 39 -3.49 2.15 -4.03
N THR A 40 -2.68 2.58 -3.08
CA THR A 40 -3.05 2.71 -1.67
C THR A 40 -3.89 3.97 -1.47
N ARG A 41 -5.06 3.84 -0.87
CA ARG A 41 -6.02 4.94 -0.64
C ARG A 41 -6.25 5.22 0.84
N ASN A 42 -6.24 4.16 1.66
CA ASN A 42 -6.30 4.22 3.11
C ASN A 42 -4.95 3.83 3.69
N ASN A 43 -4.76 4.15 4.95
CA ASN A 43 -3.68 3.58 5.72
C ASN A 43 -3.96 2.09 5.92
N VAL A 44 -3.12 1.25 5.34
CA VAL A 44 -3.16 -0.19 5.56
C VAL A 44 -2.14 -0.51 6.64
N PHE A 45 -2.62 -1.06 7.74
CA PHE A 45 -1.74 -1.52 8.79
C PHE A 45 -1.36 -2.98 8.56
N GLY A 46 -0.07 -3.26 8.71
CA GLY A 46 0.46 -4.62 8.67
C GLY A 46 1.35 -4.88 9.87
N SER A 47 1.13 -5.98 10.57
CA SER A 47 1.88 -6.36 11.76
C SER A 47 2.82 -7.51 11.51
N VAL A 48 4.09 -7.35 11.88
CA VAL A 48 5.11 -8.41 11.87
C VAL A 48 5.61 -8.61 13.29
N THR A 49 5.50 -9.83 13.80
CA THR A 49 6.00 -10.16 15.13
C THR A 49 7.23 -11.05 15.02
N LYS A 50 8.35 -10.63 15.62
CA LYS A 50 9.57 -11.41 15.79
C LYS A 50 9.86 -11.55 17.29
N GLU A 51 9.81 -12.78 17.80
CA GLU A 51 10.01 -13.07 19.22
C GLU A 51 9.07 -12.26 20.14
N ASP A 52 9.61 -11.33 20.91
CA ASP A 52 8.89 -10.46 21.84
C ASP A 52 8.61 -9.07 21.25
N THR A 53 8.98 -8.84 20.00
CA THR A 53 8.88 -7.54 19.33
C THR A 53 7.85 -7.55 18.22
N GLN A 54 6.89 -6.64 18.29
CA GLN A 54 5.91 -6.37 17.24
C GLN A 54 6.25 -5.09 16.51
N VAL A 55 6.32 -5.15 15.19
CA VAL A 55 6.45 -3.98 14.32
C VAL A 55 5.16 -3.81 13.55
N VAL A 56 4.51 -2.67 13.74
CA VAL A 56 3.29 -2.30 13.02
C VAL A 56 3.63 -1.29 11.95
N PHE A 57 3.46 -1.68 10.70
CA PHE A 57 3.69 -0.83 9.55
C PHE A 57 2.40 -0.12 9.13
N VAL A 58 2.52 1.15 8.79
CA VAL A 58 1.46 1.93 8.13
C VAL A 58 1.87 2.14 6.68
N ASP A 59 1.25 1.40 5.74
CA ASP A 59 1.44 1.64 4.30
C ASP A 59 0.63 2.87 3.90
N THR A 60 1.33 3.98 3.67
CA THR A 60 0.69 5.25 3.37
C THR A 60 0.45 5.43 1.87
N PRO A 61 -0.58 6.20 1.49
CA PRO A 61 -0.74 6.64 0.10
C PRO A 61 0.52 7.34 -0.42
N GLY A 62 0.94 6.99 -1.64
CA GLY A 62 2.13 7.60 -2.25
C GLY A 62 2.00 9.10 -2.43
N PHE A 63 2.98 9.87 -1.93
CA PHE A 63 2.98 11.31 -2.03
C PHE A 63 3.18 11.78 -3.48
N ALA A 64 2.19 12.52 -4.02
CA ALA A 64 2.31 13.29 -5.25
C ALA A 64 1.46 14.55 -5.13
N LYS A 65 2.00 15.69 -5.59
CA LYS A 65 1.18 16.89 -5.77
C LYS A 65 0.11 16.61 -6.82
N LYS A 66 -1.14 16.44 -6.41
CA LYS A 66 -2.28 16.31 -7.30
C LYS A 66 -3.41 17.23 -6.89
N HIS A 67 -4.13 17.72 -7.91
CA HIS A 67 -5.37 18.45 -7.76
C HIS A 67 -6.55 17.46 -7.72
N GLY A 68 -7.64 17.85 -7.04
CA GLY A 68 -8.87 17.07 -6.94
C GLY A 68 -9.09 16.46 -5.55
N VAL A 69 -10.24 15.81 -5.37
CA VAL A 69 -10.71 15.27 -4.08
C VAL A 69 -9.69 14.29 -3.50
N TRP A 70 -9.26 13.32 -4.29
CA TRP A 70 -8.25 12.34 -3.87
C TRP A 70 -6.91 12.96 -3.45
N GLY A 71 -6.44 14.00 -4.19
CA GLY A 71 -5.11 14.57 -3.94
C GLY A 71 -4.98 15.19 -2.55
N LYS A 72 -5.94 16.00 -2.14
CA LYS A 72 -5.94 16.66 -0.82
C LYS A 72 -6.06 15.65 0.33
N HIS A 73 -6.97 14.68 0.20
CA HIS A 73 -7.17 13.66 1.22
C HIS A 73 -5.97 12.73 1.39
N LEU A 74 -5.36 12.28 0.28
CA LEU A 74 -4.16 11.45 0.33
C LEU A 74 -2.98 12.17 0.99
N GLN A 75 -2.82 13.48 0.73
CA GLN A 75 -1.80 14.28 1.40
C GLN A 75 -2.08 14.40 2.91
N LYS A 76 -3.31 14.71 3.30
CA LYS A 76 -3.70 14.82 4.71
C LYS A 76 -3.46 13.49 5.43
N SER A 77 -3.98 12.38 4.91
CA SER A 77 -3.79 11.04 5.48
C SER A 77 -2.31 10.67 5.63
N MET A 78 -1.47 11.00 4.63
CA MET A 78 -0.04 10.78 4.73
C MET A 78 0.60 11.60 5.87
N TYR A 79 0.30 12.91 5.97
CA TYR A 79 0.85 13.73 7.05
C TYR A 79 0.34 13.30 8.44
N GLU A 80 -0.90 12.87 8.55
CA GLU A 80 -1.45 12.31 9.78
C GLU A 80 -0.74 11.01 10.17
N SER A 81 -0.39 10.17 9.19
CA SER A 81 0.36 8.93 9.44
C SER A 81 1.82 9.15 9.88
N LEU A 82 2.34 10.38 9.81
CA LEU A 82 3.68 10.71 10.32
C LEU A 82 3.65 11.22 11.76
N LYS A 83 2.47 11.44 12.31
CA LYS A 83 2.30 11.81 13.72
C LYS A 83 2.39 10.53 14.54
N ASP A 84 3.04 10.63 15.68
CA ASP A 84 3.07 9.59 16.71
C ASP A 84 3.66 8.24 16.26
N VAL A 85 4.50 8.23 15.20
CA VAL A 85 5.25 7.03 14.80
C VAL A 85 6.66 7.03 15.40
N ASP A 86 7.17 5.84 15.70
CA ASP A 86 8.52 5.67 16.23
C ASP A 86 9.58 5.77 15.13
N THR A 87 9.22 5.34 13.91
CA THR A 87 10.15 5.28 12.78
C THR A 87 9.43 5.67 11.49
N ILE A 88 10.09 6.45 10.66
CA ILE A 88 9.69 6.75 9.29
C ILE A 88 10.64 6.02 8.35
N LEU A 89 10.09 5.14 7.52
CA LEU A 89 10.83 4.47 6.46
C LEU A 89 10.57 5.17 5.13
N LEU A 90 11.54 5.93 4.65
CA LEU A 90 11.48 6.56 3.33
C LEU A 90 11.94 5.57 2.25
N VAL A 91 11.05 5.23 1.34
CA VAL A 91 11.30 4.34 0.21
C VAL A 91 11.56 5.15 -1.05
N ILE A 92 12.78 5.07 -1.57
CA ILE A 92 13.24 5.74 -2.79
C ILE A 92 13.24 4.74 -3.94
N ASP A 93 12.55 5.06 -5.03
CA ASP A 93 12.60 4.26 -6.26
C ASP A 93 13.95 4.47 -6.97
N SER A 94 14.77 3.44 -7.06
CA SER A 94 16.08 3.49 -7.72
C SER A 94 16.02 3.91 -9.20
N LEU A 95 14.87 3.71 -9.86
CA LEU A 95 14.66 4.11 -11.26
C LEU A 95 14.30 5.59 -11.41
N SER A 96 13.73 6.19 -10.38
CA SER A 96 13.27 7.59 -10.37
C SER A 96 13.49 8.23 -9.00
N PRO A 97 14.74 8.35 -8.54
CA PRO A 97 15.05 8.72 -7.15
C PRO A 97 14.78 10.19 -6.84
N PHE A 98 15.01 11.07 -7.82
CA PHE A 98 14.95 12.53 -7.63
C PHE A 98 13.58 13.11 -7.95
N LYS A 99 12.50 12.44 -7.53
CA LYS A 99 11.16 12.98 -7.63
C LYS A 99 10.95 14.03 -6.55
N LEU A 100 10.27 15.11 -6.89
CA LEU A 100 9.89 16.17 -5.94
C LEU A 100 9.23 15.59 -4.67
N GLY A 101 8.43 14.53 -4.83
CA GLY A 101 7.83 13.82 -3.70
C GLY A 101 8.85 13.18 -2.75
N THR A 102 9.97 12.65 -3.27
CA THR A 102 11.05 12.10 -2.44
C THR A 102 11.71 13.19 -1.60
N GLU A 103 12.02 14.33 -2.21
CA GLU A 103 12.67 15.46 -1.52
C GLU A 103 11.78 16.04 -0.42
N ILE A 104 10.51 16.31 -0.74
CA ILE A 104 9.55 16.84 0.24
C ILE A 104 9.40 15.86 1.42
N LEU A 105 9.24 14.57 1.15
CA LEU A 105 9.07 13.57 2.20
C LEU A 105 10.32 13.44 3.08
N PHE A 106 11.51 13.51 2.49
CA PHE A 106 12.75 13.52 3.24
C PHE A 106 12.82 14.71 4.20
N ASP A 107 12.56 15.92 3.67
CA ASP A 107 12.62 17.16 4.44
C ASP A 107 11.54 17.22 5.54
N VAL A 108 10.37 16.62 5.31
CA VAL A 108 9.32 16.49 6.33
C VAL A 108 9.73 15.47 7.40
N ALA A 109 10.19 14.29 7.00
CA ALA A 109 10.59 13.24 7.93
C ALA A 109 11.74 13.71 8.85
N LYS A 110 12.69 14.47 8.30
CA LYS A 110 13.82 15.03 9.07
C LYS A 110 13.41 16.05 10.15
N LYS A 111 12.18 16.57 10.09
CA LYS A 111 11.64 17.53 11.07
C LYS A 111 10.82 16.87 12.17
N THR A 112 10.67 15.58 12.14
CA THR A 112 9.96 14.80 13.17
C THR A 112 10.97 14.26 14.20
N ASP A 113 10.48 13.87 15.37
CA ASP A 113 11.26 13.17 16.40
C ASP A 113 11.40 11.67 16.13
N ALA A 114 10.80 11.16 15.07
CA ALA A 114 10.85 9.75 14.68
C ALA A 114 12.23 9.38 14.11
N ASN A 115 12.65 8.12 14.28
CA ASN A 115 13.82 7.61 13.58
C ASN A 115 13.59 7.64 12.07
N LEU A 116 14.52 8.24 11.32
CA LEU A 116 14.45 8.23 9.85
C LEU A 116 15.33 7.12 9.29
N LEU A 117 14.71 6.13 8.66
CA LEU A 117 15.40 5.11 7.85
C LEU A 117 15.16 5.36 6.36
N VAL A 118 16.22 5.22 5.56
CA VAL A 118 16.15 5.38 4.11
C VAL A 118 16.47 4.07 3.41
N THR A 119 15.58 3.64 2.52
CA THR A 119 15.85 2.51 1.63
C THR A 119 15.76 2.93 0.16
N VAL A 120 16.77 2.55 -0.62
CA VAL A 120 16.72 2.58 -2.08
C VAL A 120 16.18 1.24 -2.53
N HIS A 121 14.99 1.26 -3.12
CA HIS A 121 14.28 0.04 -3.52
C HIS A 121 14.37 -0.23 -5.03
N LYS A 122 14.07 -1.48 -5.45
CA LYS A 122 14.18 -2.00 -6.83
C LYS A 122 15.63 -2.01 -7.34
N THR A 123 16.59 -2.30 -6.47
CA THR A 123 18.02 -2.26 -6.77
C THR A 123 18.49 -3.33 -7.75
N ASP A 124 17.62 -4.26 -8.10
CA ASP A 124 17.80 -5.27 -9.16
C ASP A 124 17.73 -4.70 -10.59
N ARG A 125 17.26 -3.47 -10.76
CA ARG A 125 16.95 -2.89 -12.08
C ARG A 125 17.99 -1.89 -12.62
N PRO A 126 18.50 -0.93 -11.81
CA PRO A 126 19.42 0.09 -12.30
C PRO A 126 20.87 -0.42 -12.37
N LYS A 127 21.71 0.31 -13.13
CA LYS A 127 23.16 0.13 -13.07
C LYS A 127 23.71 0.57 -11.71
N LYS A 128 24.83 -0.03 -11.28
CA LYS A 128 25.49 0.32 -10.00
C LYS A 128 25.81 1.81 -9.89
N SER A 129 26.24 2.45 -10.99
CA SER A 129 26.53 3.89 -11.01
C SER A 129 25.35 4.76 -10.53
N LYS A 130 24.12 4.36 -10.85
CA LYS A 130 22.91 5.07 -10.39
C LYS A 130 22.71 4.97 -8.88
N LEU A 131 23.02 3.83 -8.29
CA LEU A 131 22.95 3.64 -6.83
C LEU A 131 23.99 4.52 -6.12
N TYR A 132 25.20 4.66 -6.66
CA TYR A 132 26.21 5.58 -6.13
C TYR A 132 25.77 7.05 -6.22
N GLU A 133 25.13 7.44 -7.33
CA GLU A 133 24.57 8.78 -7.50
C GLU A 133 23.52 9.11 -6.43
N ILE A 134 22.63 8.16 -6.14
CA ILE A 134 21.62 8.30 -5.09
C ILE A 134 22.28 8.44 -3.70
N GLY A 135 23.26 7.59 -3.40
CA GLY A 135 24.01 7.65 -2.14
C GLY A 135 24.72 8.99 -1.95
N ARG A 136 25.37 9.49 -3.01
CA ARG A 136 26.02 10.81 -3.00
C ARG A 136 25.01 11.93 -2.75
N TRP A 137 23.88 11.93 -3.46
CA TRP A 137 22.82 12.92 -3.26
C TRP A 137 22.29 12.93 -1.82
N LEU A 138 22.05 11.77 -1.23
CA LEU A 138 21.60 11.67 0.16
C LEU A 138 22.63 12.27 1.11
N LYS A 139 23.91 11.96 0.93
CA LYS A 139 24.99 12.46 1.77
C LYS A 139 25.26 13.96 1.57
N GLU A 140 25.48 14.39 0.34
CA GLU A 140 25.94 15.76 0.03
C GLU A 140 24.80 16.79 0.06
N SER A 141 23.61 16.43 -0.52
CA SER A 141 22.51 17.39 -0.65
C SER A 141 21.51 17.31 0.49
N LYS A 142 21.41 16.18 1.18
CA LYS A 142 20.44 15.95 2.27
C LYS A 142 21.09 15.79 3.65
N SER A 143 22.41 15.75 3.70
CA SER A 143 23.19 15.55 4.95
C SER A 143 22.66 14.33 5.73
N TYR A 144 22.46 13.21 5.03
CA TYR A 144 22.02 11.97 5.61
C TYR A 144 23.23 11.07 5.85
N GLU A 145 23.58 10.85 7.12
CA GLU A 145 24.77 10.11 7.55
C GLU A 145 24.49 8.66 7.95
N ASP A 146 23.21 8.31 8.19
CA ASP A 146 22.83 6.97 8.59
C ASP A 146 22.96 5.96 7.43
N PRO A 147 23.05 4.66 7.73
CA PRO A 147 23.13 3.62 6.72
C PRO A 147 21.94 3.62 5.74
N ILE A 148 22.24 3.60 4.45
CA ILE A 148 21.26 3.49 3.39
C ILE A 148 21.05 2.00 3.08
N PHE A 149 19.79 1.53 3.16
CA PHE A 149 19.44 0.16 2.85
C PHE A 149 19.17 0.00 1.34
N LEU A 150 19.79 -0.98 0.73
CA LEU A 150 19.56 -1.35 -0.66
C LEU A 150 18.65 -2.58 -0.70
N THR A 151 17.44 -2.42 -1.26
CA THR A 151 16.43 -3.47 -1.21
C THR A 151 15.82 -3.80 -2.56
N SER A 152 15.41 -5.06 -2.74
CA SER A 152 14.58 -5.53 -3.84
C SER A 152 13.66 -6.64 -3.34
N THR A 153 12.35 -6.49 -3.52
CA THR A 153 11.38 -7.55 -3.26
C THR A 153 11.39 -8.64 -4.35
N ASN A 154 11.85 -8.30 -5.53
CA ASN A 154 11.97 -9.22 -6.67
C ASN A 154 13.03 -10.30 -6.42
N THR A 155 14.20 -9.88 -5.91
CA THR A 155 15.33 -10.76 -5.58
C THR A 155 15.43 -11.07 -4.09
N LYS A 156 14.51 -10.55 -3.27
CA LYS A 156 14.52 -10.60 -1.80
C LYS A 156 15.81 -10.05 -1.16
N THR A 157 16.56 -9.23 -1.91
CA THR A 157 17.82 -8.66 -1.42
C THR A 157 17.56 -7.55 -0.42
N GLY A 158 18.25 -7.58 0.71
CA GLY A 158 18.30 -6.52 1.72
C GLY A 158 17.02 -6.28 2.52
N THR A 159 15.90 -6.92 2.17
CA THR A 159 14.62 -6.70 2.85
C THR A 159 14.63 -7.18 4.29
N GLU A 160 15.28 -8.32 4.56
CA GLU A 160 15.41 -8.87 5.91
C GLU A 160 16.31 -8.00 6.79
N LYS A 161 17.47 -7.58 6.28
CA LYS A 161 18.38 -6.68 7.01
C LYS A 161 17.70 -5.35 7.40
N LEU A 162 16.85 -4.83 6.52
CA LEU A 162 16.07 -3.63 6.81
C LEU A 162 15.03 -3.91 7.91
N LEU A 163 14.34 -5.05 7.85
CA LEU A 163 13.40 -5.45 8.89
C LEU A 163 14.09 -5.64 10.24
N ASP A 164 15.24 -6.30 10.29
CA ASP A 164 16.02 -6.49 11.52
C ASP A 164 16.45 -5.15 12.13
N LYS A 165 16.85 -4.19 11.29
CA LYS A 165 17.14 -2.84 11.76
C LYS A 165 15.91 -2.17 12.38
N ILE A 166 14.75 -2.28 11.74
CA ILE A 166 13.48 -1.74 12.25
C ILE A 166 13.13 -2.39 13.59
N VAL A 167 13.20 -3.72 13.69
CA VAL A 167 12.97 -4.47 14.93
C VAL A 167 13.89 -4.00 16.04
N SER A 168 15.17 -3.74 15.74
CA SER A 168 16.15 -3.28 16.73
C SER A 168 15.86 -1.88 17.31
N LEU A 169 15.01 -1.09 16.66
CA LEU A 169 14.62 0.26 17.12
C LEU A 169 13.34 0.24 17.97
N ALA A 170 12.69 -0.91 18.11
CA ALA A 170 11.47 -1.03 18.89
C ALA A 170 11.73 -0.77 20.39
N LYS A 171 10.82 -0.04 21.00
CA LYS A 171 10.86 0.31 22.43
C LYS A 171 9.97 -0.63 23.24
N GLU A 172 10.22 -0.71 24.54
CA GLU A 172 9.33 -1.41 25.46
C GLU A 172 7.93 -0.80 25.42
N GLY A 173 6.94 -1.65 25.24
CA GLY A 173 5.55 -1.23 25.15
C GLY A 173 4.62 -2.38 24.76
N PRO A 174 3.31 -2.21 24.98
CA PRO A 174 2.32 -3.23 24.63
C PRO A 174 2.20 -3.39 23.13
N TRP A 175 1.87 -4.59 22.70
CA TRP A 175 1.53 -4.84 21.31
C TRP A 175 0.22 -4.16 20.91
N LEU A 176 0.15 -3.67 19.70
CA LEU A 176 -1.03 -2.99 19.15
C LEU A 176 -2.00 -3.95 18.46
N PHE A 177 -1.52 -5.10 18.04
CA PHE A 177 -2.28 -6.17 17.40
C PHE A 177 -2.13 -7.47 18.19
N ASP A 178 -3.16 -8.31 18.13
CA ASP A 178 -3.05 -9.67 18.63
C ASP A 178 -1.95 -10.42 17.84
N LYS A 179 -1.34 -11.43 18.49
CA LYS A 179 -0.19 -12.16 17.92
C LYS A 179 -0.47 -12.73 16.53
N ASP A 180 -1.70 -13.17 16.30
CA ASP A 180 -2.13 -13.83 15.05
C ASP A 180 -2.82 -12.87 14.07
N GLN A 181 -2.89 -11.58 14.41
CA GLN A 181 -3.49 -10.55 13.57
C GLN A 181 -2.40 -9.81 12.76
N ASP A 182 -2.42 -10.00 11.45
CA ASP A 182 -1.41 -9.42 10.54
C ASP A 182 -1.82 -8.06 9.98
N THR A 183 -3.11 -7.68 10.07
CA THR A 183 -3.63 -6.44 9.46
C THR A 183 -4.93 -5.98 10.12
N ASN A 184 -5.22 -4.69 9.96
CA ASN A 184 -6.52 -4.12 10.33
C ASN A 184 -7.62 -4.36 9.28
N LEU A 185 -7.27 -4.86 8.11
CA LEU A 185 -8.23 -5.10 7.04
C LEU A 185 -9.00 -6.40 7.28
N THR A 186 -10.31 -6.34 7.10
CA THR A 186 -11.15 -7.53 7.08
C THR A 186 -11.00 -8.30 5.78
N LYS A 187 -11.35 -9.59 5.76
CA LYS A 187 -11.21 -10.42 4.56
C LYS A 187 -12.02 -9.88 3.38
N GLU A 188 -13.22 -9.36 3.63
CA GLU A 188 -14.05 -8.76 2.58
C GLU A 188 -13.41 -7.51 1.96
N TRP A 189 -12.75 -6.67 2.76
CA TRP A 189 -12.01 -5.52 2.25
C TRP A 189 -10.78 -5.95 1.46
N ILE A 190 -10.04 -6.93 1.93
CA ILE A 190 -8.92 -7.51 1.17
C ILE A 190 -9.43 -8.02 -0.17
N GLY A 191 -10.53 -8.80 -0.20
CA GLY A 191 -11.10 -9.30 -1.44
C GLY A 191 -11.57 -8.22 -2.40
N ALA A 192 -12.20 -7.15 -1.89
CA ALA A 192 -12.59 -5.99 -2.70
C ALA A 192 -11.38 -5.27 -3.30
N GLU A 193 -10.29 -5.14 -2.54
CA GLU A 193 -9.03 -4.56 -3.03
C GLU A 193 -8.39 -5.42 -4.14
N TYR A 194 -8.49 -6.75 -4.09
CA TYR A 194 -8.07 -7.60 -5.20
C TYR A 194 -8.87 -7.32 -6.47
N VAL A 195 -10.16 -7.11 -6.38
CA VAL A 195 -10.98 -6.70 -7.52
C VAL A 195 -10.50 -5.35 -8.06
N ARG A 196 -10.25 -4.37 -7.19
CA ARG A 196 -9.75 -3.05 -7.56
C ARG A 196 -8.39 -3.13 -8.26
N GLU A 197 -7.49 -3.98 -7.79
CA GLU A 197 -6.20 -4.21 -8.45
C GLU A 197 -6.37 -4.72 -9.88
N LYS A 198 -7.28 -5.67 -10.12
CA LYS A 198 -7.54 -6.18 -11.49
C LYS A 198 -8.11 -5.09 -12.40
N VAL A 199 -8.92 -4.18 -11.87
CA VAL A 199 -9.33 -2.98 -12.63
C VAL A 199 -8.12 -2.12 -12.98
N PHE A 200 -7.22 -1.86 -12.03
CA PHE A 200 -5.98 -1.11 -12.29
C PHE A 200 -5.08 -1.78 -13.33
N GLN A 201 -5.01 -3.10 -13.34
CA GLN A 201 -4.21 -3.86 -14.32
C GLN A 201 -4.85 -3.87 -15.71
N SER A 202 -6.18 -3.97 -15.79
CA SER A 202 -6.91 -4.22 -17.05
C SER A 202 -7.40 -2.97 -17.76
N ILE A 203 -7.55 -1.83 -17.06
CA ILE A 203 -8.14 -0.59 -17.60
C ILE A 203 -7.09 0.50 -17.57
N HIS A 204 -6.99 1.27 -18.66
CA HIS A 204 -6.03 2.34 -18.83
C HIS A 204 -6.64 3.73 -18.63
N GLN A 205 -5.85 4.78 -18.77
CA GLN A 205 -6.21 6.19 -18.64
C GLN A 205 -6.68 6.54 -17.22
N GLU A 206 -7.66 7.45 -17.09
CA GLU A 206 -8.11 8.00 -15.80
C GLU A 206 -9.15 7.12 -15.07
N VAL A 207 -9.77 6.16 -15.76
CA VAL A 207 -10.87 5.36 -15.20
C VAL A 207 -10.51 4.66 -13.89
N PRO A 208 -9.33 3.99 -13.75
CA PRO A 208 -8.96 3.33 -12.49
C PRO A 208 -8.88 4.29 -11.29
N PHE A 209 -8.63 5.57 -11.55
CA PHE A 209 -8.55 6.58 -10.49
C PHE A 209 -9.92 7.10 -10.06
N ASN A 210 -10.97 6.86 -10.87
CA ASN A 210 -12.34 7.30 -10.66
C ASN A 210 -13.28 6.14 -10.32
N ILE A 211 -12.78 5.12 -9.63
CA ILE A 211 -13.57 4.01 -9.09
C ILE A 211 -13.39 3.91 -7.59
N ALA A 212 -14.38 3.37 -6.90
CA ALA A 212 -14.24 2.87 -5.54
C ALA A 212 -14.71 1.40 -5.50
N VAL A 213 -14.26 0.65 -4.50
CA VAL A 213 -14.76 -0.70 -4.25
C VAL A 213 -15.48 -0.71 -2.91
N GLN A 214 -16.56 -1.44 -2.85
CA GLN A 214 -17.37 -1.62 -1.66
C GLN A 214 -17.75 -3.09 -1.54
N PRO A 215 -17.24 -3.81 -0.51
CA PRO A 215 -17.78 -5.12 -0.20
C PRO A 215 -19.21 -4.95 0.31
N THR A 216 -20.14 -5.78 -0.16
CA THR A 216 -21.56 -5.69 0.21
C THR A 216 -22.08 -6.95 0.88
N GLU A 217 -21.40 -8.05 0.69
CA GLU A 217 -21.72 -9.32 1.32
C GLU A 217 -20.44 -10.14 1.45
N TRP A 218 -20.26 -10.70 2.62
CA TRP A 218 -19.21 -11.65 2.92
C TRP A 218 -19.80 -12.79 3.73
N ASP A 219 -19.71 -14.00 3.21
CA ASP A 219 -20.07 -15.22 3.91
C ASP A 219 -18.91 -16.21 3.79
N PHE A 220 -18.53 -16.80 4.89
CA PHE A 220 -17.51 -17.83 4.94
C PHE A 220 -18.01 -18.99 5.78
N ASN A 221 -18.44 -20.03 5.14
CA ASN A 221 -18.69 -21.31 5.79
C ASN A 221 -17.46 -22.22 5.67
N SER A 222 -17.43 -23.32 6.40
CA SER A 222 -16.28 -24.22 6.49
C SER A 222 -15.74 -24.76 5.16
N GLU A 223 -16.50 -24.66 4.08
CA GLU A 223 -16.13 -25.23 2.78
C GLU A 223 -15.89 -24.17 1.71
N LYS A 224 -16.64 -23.07 1.71
CA LYS A 224 -16.63 -22.08 0.62
C LYS A 224 -16.86 -20.67 1.15
N TRP A 225 -16.25 -19.70 0.46
CA TRP A 225 -16.55 -18.28 0.68
C TRP A 225 -17.40 -17.70 -0.45
N VAL A 226 -18.22 -16.71 -0.08
CA VAL A 226 -18.97 -15.88 -1.02
C VAL A 226 -18.64 -14.42 -0.74
N LEU A 227 -18.24 -13.70 -1.77
CA LEU A 227 -17.96 -12.27 -1.69
C LEU A 227 -18.71 -11.53 -2.81
N ARG A 228 -19.45 -10.49 -2.43
CA ARG A 228 -20.05 -9.55 -3.38
C ARG A 228 -19.36 -8.20 -3.27
N VAL A 229 -18.96 -7.65 -4.41
CA VAL A 229 -18.24 -6.35 -4.49
C VAL A 229 -18.94 -5.44 -5.50
N ARG A 230 -19.24 -4.22 -5.08
CA ARG A 230 -19.63 -3.12 -5.95
C ARG A 230 -18.39 -2.33 -6.40
N LEU A 231 -18.27 -2.19 -7.72
CA LEU A 231 -17.39 -1.21 -8.34
C LEU A 231 -18.20 0.07 -8.56
N LEU A 232 -18.00 1.05 -7.68
CA LEU A 232 -18.65 2.34 -7.75
C LEU A 232 -17.91 3.22 -8.74
N VAL A 233 -18.63 3.89 -9.63
CA VAL A 233 -18.07 4.76 -10.67
C VAL A 233 -18.80 6.09 -10.72
N ARG A 234 -18.06 7.15 -11.04
CA ARG A 234 -18.59 8.51 -11.12
C ARG A 234 -19.53 8.73 -12.32
N THR A 235 -19.29 8.06 -13.45
CA THR A 235 -20.02 8.32 -14.71
C THR A 235 -20.47 7.04 -15.40
N LEU A 236 -21.55 7.16 -16.23
CA LEU A 236 -22.00 6.05 -17.08
C LEU A 236 -20.93 5.65 -18.12
N SER A 237 -20.09 6.57 -18.56
CA SER A 237 -18.98 6.27 -19.45
C SER A 237 -17.97 5.33 -18.76
N HIS A 238 -17.56 5.61 -17.52
CA HIS A 238 -16.70 4.74 -16.75
C HIS A 238 -17.34 3.34 -16.55
N LYS A 239 -18.64 3.30 -16.26
CA LYS A 239 -19.39 2.02 -16.16
C LYS A 239 -19.27 1.21 -17.45
N LYS A 240 -19.52 1.82 -18.61
CA LYS A 240 -19.42 1.14 -19.92
C LYS A 240 -18.00 0.63 -20.19
N ILE A 241 -16.97 1.40 -19.86
CA ILE A 241 -15.56 1.02 -20.06
C ILE A 241 -15.20 -0.20 -19.21
N ILE A 242 -15.65 -0.25 -17.96
CA ILE A 242 -15.36 -1.37 -17.03
C ILE A 242 -16.11 -2.63 -17.44
N ILE A 243 -17.36 -2.50 -17.82
CA ILE A 243 -18.18 -3.65 -18.29
C ILE A 243 -17.60 -4.19 -19.59
N GLY A 244 -17.24 -3.30 -20.52
CA GLY A 244 -16.74 -3.67 -21.85
C GLY A 244 -17.80 -4.26 -22.76
N LYS A 245 -17.38 -4.66 -23.96
CA LYS A 245 -18.29 -5.25 -24.96
C LYS A 245 -18.92 -6.55 -24.42
N LYS A 246 -20.25 -6.59 -24.37
CA LYS A 246 -21.02 -7.74 -23.84
C LYS A 246 -20.59 -8.25 -22.46
N GLY A 247 -20.03 -7.38 -21.61
CA GLY A 247 -19.59 -7.77 -20.26
C GLY A 247 -18.21 -8.45 -20.18
N PHE A 248 -17.54 -8.66 -21.31
CA PHE A 248 -16.31 -9.44 -21.39
C PHE A 248 -15.18 -8.90 -20.48
N LYS A 249 -15.01 -7.57 -20.39
CA LYS A 249 -13.97 -6.99 -19.57
C LYS A 249 -14.21 -7.18 -18.08
N LEU A 250 -15.45 -6.99 -17.63
CA LEU A 250 -15.84 -7.23 -16.25
C LEU A 250 -15.68 -8.72 -15.89
N GLN A 251 -16.02 -9.62 -16.79
CA GLN A 251 -15.81 -11.06 -16.62
C GLN A 251 -14.30 -11.39 -16.45
N GLN A 252 -13.42 -10.80 -17.27
CA GLN A 252 -11.97 -10.98 -17.12
C GLN A 252 -11.46 -10.49 -15.76
N ILE A 253 -11.91 -9.31 -15.33
CA ILE A 253 -11.54 -8.72 -14.02
C ILE A 253 -12.00 -9.65 -12.89
N GLY A 254 -13.27 -10.07 -12.90
CA GLY A 254 -13.83 -10.94 -11.87
C GLY A 254 -13.15 -12.32 -11.83
N SER A 255 -12.90 -12.92 -12.98
CA SER A 255 -12.24 -14.23 -13.07
C SER A 255 -10.79 -14.17 -12.56
N ALA A 256 -10.04 -13.13 -12.93
CA ALA A 256 -8.67 -12.95 -12.45
C ALA A 256 -8.60 -12.68 -10.93
N ALA A 257 -9.50 -11.86 -10.39
CA ALA A 257 -9.58 -11.63 -8.96
C ALA A 257 -9.97 -12.90 -8.20
N ARG A 258 -11.01 -13.63 -8.69
CA ARG A 258 -11.45 -14.87 -8.08
C ARG A 258 -10.34 -15.92 -8.04
N ALA A 259 -9.56 -16.07 -9.10
CA ALA A 259 -8.46 -17.04 -9.15
C ALA A 259 -7.41 -16.78 -8.06
N GLU A 260 -7.03 -15.52 -7.83
CA GLU A 260 -6.11 -15.17 -6.74
C GLU A 260 -6.73 -15.40 -5.36
N LEU A 261 -8.01 -15.03 -5.17
CA LEU A 261 -8.71 -15.23 -3.90
C LEU A 261 -8.88 -16.72 -3.58
N MET A 262 -9.12 -17.56 -4.59
CA MET A 262 -9.17 -19.03 -4.41
C MET A 262 -7.81 -19.60 -4.00
N SER A 263 -6.72 -19.03 -4.50
CA SER A 263 -5.36 -19.42 -4.06
C SER A 263 -5.08 -19.06 -2.59
N LEU A 264 -5.74 -18.01 -2.07
CA LEU A 264 -5.55 -17.54 -0.70
C LEU A 264 -6.47 -18.23 0.31
N TRP A 265 -7.74 -18.40 -0.06
CA TRP A 265 -8.81 -18.80 0.86
C TRP A 265 -9.48 -20.11 0.51
N GLY A 266 -8.99 -20.80 -0.53
CA GLY A 266 -9.63 -22.02 -1.03
C GLY A 266 -10.82 -21.74 -1.93
N PRO A 267 -11.71 -22.73 -2.13
CA PRO A 267 -12.85 -22.63 -3.03
C PRO A 267 -13.82 -21.50 -2.65
N GLY A 268 -14.36 -20.79 -3.64
CA GLY A 268 -15.32 -19.73 -3.35
C GLY A 268 -15.91 -19.05 -4.59
N GLN A 269 -16.82 -18.12 -4.35
CA GLN A 269 -17.53 -17.37 -5.37
C GLN A 269 -17.34 -15.87 -5.20
N LEU A 270 -17.05 -15.20 -6.30
CA LEU A 270 -16.92 -13.75 -6.37
C LEU A 270 -17.96 -13.19 -7.33
N PHE A 271 -18.78 -12.27 -6.86
CA PHE A 271 -19.72 -11.51 -7.65
C PHE A 271 -19.29 -10.06 -7.71
N VAL A 272 -19.18 -9.51 -8.90
CA VAL A 272 -18.78 -8.12 -9.12
C VAL A 272 -19.82 -7.39 -9.95
N GLU A 273 -20.38 -6.33 -9.42
CA GLU A 273 -21.28 -5.43 -10.14
C GLU A 273 -20.66 -4.05 -10.31
N VAL A 274 -21.03 -3.34 -11.38
CA VAL A 274 -20.57 -1.96 -11.59
C VAL A 274 -21.77 -1.03 -11.45
N VAL A 275 -21.68 -0.09 -10.53
CA VAL A 275 -22.76 0.83 -10.19
C VAL A 275 -22.30 2.28 -10.42
N LYS A 276 -23.12 3.07 -11.14
CA LYS A 276 -22.93 4.52 -11.15
C LYS A 276 -23.41 5.06 -9.81
N ASP A 277 -22.53 5.73 -9.11
CA ASP A 277 -22.85 6.39 -7.86
C ASP A 277 -23.04 7.91 -8.11
N ASN A 278 -24.23 8.41 -7.74
CA ASN A 278 -24.56 9.82 -7.90
C ASN A 278 -23.93 10.68 -6.80
N GLN A 279 -23.60 10.11 -5.66
CA GLN A 279 -22.93 10.74 -4.51
C GLN A 279 -21.47 10.27 -4.37
N PHE A 280 -20.83 9.93 -5.47
CA PHE A 280 -19.51 9.29 -5.52
C PHE A 280 -18.45 9.93 -4.61
N GLU A 281 -18.43 11.26 -4.50
CA GLU A 281 -17.45 11.96 -3.65
C GLU A 281 -17.76 11.82 -2.15
N GLU A 282 -19.04 11.75 -1.78
CA GLU A 282 -19.48 11.51 -0.40
C GLU A 282 -19.24 10.07 -0.01
N THR A 283 -19.64 9.14 -0.87
CA THR A 283 -19.40 7.71 -0.67
C THR A 283 -17.90 7.39 -0.51
N ILE A 284 -17.03 8.03 -1.29
CA ILE A 284 -15.58 7.89 -1.11
C ILE A 284 -15.12 8.38 0.27
N LYS A 285 -15.66 9.49 0.76
CA LYS A 285 -15.32 9.98 2.09
C LYS A 285 -15.72 8.99 3.17
N GLU A 286 -16.92 8.46 3.07
CA GLU A 286 -17.43 7.46 4.01
C GLU A 286 -16.61 6.17 3.97
N LEU A 287 -16.33 5.62 2.78
CA LEU A 287 -15.63 4.35 2.63
C LEU A 287 -14.14 4.39 2.99
N TYR A 288 -13.49 5.54 2.76
CA TYR A 288 -12.03 5.60 2.84
C TYR A 288 -11.49 6.66 3.81
N TYR A 289 -12.35 7.51 4.41
CA TYR A 289 -11.91 8.61 5.26
C TYR A 289 -12.72 8.80 6.54
N SER A 290 -13.78 8.01 6.74
CA SER A 290 -14.55 7.98 8.00
C SER A 290 -13.93 6.95 8.94
N SER A 291 -12.85 7.33 9.60
CA SER A 291 -12.28 6.60 10.74
C SER A 291 -11.59 7.58 11.67
#